data_0565b1d739d14f3245124b71c36eaf45
#
_entry.id   0565b1d739d14f3245124b71c36eaf45
#
_cell.length_a   1.000
_cell.length_b   1.000
_cell.length_c   1.000
_cell.angle_alpha   90.00
_cell.angle_beta   90.00
_cell.angle_gamma   90.00
#
_symmetry.space_group_name_H-M   'P 1'
#
loop_
_entity.id
_entity.type
_entity.pdbx_description
1 polymer ?
#
loop_
_entity_poly.entity_id
_entity_poly.type
_entity_poly.pdbx_seq_one_letter_code
_entity_poly.pdbx_strand_id
1 'polypeptide(L)'
;SGKSLSMVFYAHLLQEALDSPTIVVMTDRIDLDDQLYAQFSQCADFLRQTPVQAESKEHLKTLLDGRSANGIIFTTMFKFERGEKPLSERRNIVVMADEAHRGQYGFEEKIVLSENEAGEKEARTVIGNARIIHDALPNATFIGFTGTPISAKDRNTREVFGEYIDVYDMTQAVEDGATRPVYYESRVVHLKLDQNTLALIDSTYDILEQQSDAATIEKSKKMLGQMESVLGADSTIASLCDDIVEHYEKNREHLLTGKAMIVAYSRTIAMKIYRRILEIRPTWKEKIGVVMTGGNNDPEDWKEIIGTKAHKEELARKFKDDNDPMKIAIVVDMWLTGFDVPSLATMYVYK
;
A
#
# COMPACT_ATOMS: atom_id res chain seq x y z
N SER A 1 8.73 -1.42 -12.61
CA SER A 1 7.39 -1.88 -12.58
C SER A 1 7.17 -2.99 -13.58
N GLY A 2 5.94 -3.36 -13.99
CA GLY A 2 5.71 -4.53 -14.86
C GLY A 2 5.33 -5.80 -14.09
N LYS A 3 5.38 -5.79 -12.75
CA LYS A 3 5.07 -6.92 -11.86
C LYS A 3 3.76 -7.64 -12.24
N SER A 4 2.68 -6.89 -12.47
CA SER A 4 1.38 -7.48 -12.81
C SER A 4 1.41 -8.28 -14.13
N LEU A 5 2.08 -7.76 -15.16
CA LEU A 5 2.29 -8.49 -16.41
C LEU A 5 3.20 -9.70 -16.23
N SER A 6 4.28 -9.56 -15.44
CA SER A 6 5.15 -10.70 -15.10
C SER A 6 4.37 -11.81 -14.40
N MET A 7 3.43 -11.45 -13.49
CA MET A 7 2.54 -12.43 -12.86
C MET A 7 1.63 -13.14 -13.88
N VAL A 8 1.07 -12.42 -14.86
CA VAL A 8 0.26 -13.01 -15.94
C VAL A 8 1.09 -14.00 -16.76
N PHE A 9 2.28 -13.59 -17.21
CA PHE A 9 3.16 -14.47 -17.99
C PHE A 9 3.60 -15.69 -17.17
N TYR A 10 3.92 -15.48 -15.91
CA TYR A 10 4.33 -16.57 -15.03
C TYR A 10 3.19 -17.55 -14.77
N ALA A 11 1.95 -17.04 -14.57
CA ALA A 11 0.77 -17.88 -14.45
C ALA A 11 0.56 -18.78 -15.67
N HIS A 12 0.73 -18.23 -16.89
CA HIS A 12 0.66 -19.00 -18.12
C HIS A 12 1.74 -20.09 -18.21
N LEU A 13 2.98 -19.74 -17.90
CA LEU A 13 4.09 -20.71 -17.88
C LEU A 13 3.88 -21.82 -16.85
N LEU A 14 3.36 -21.50 -15.67
CA LEU A 14 3.03 -22.49 -14.65
C LEU A 14 1.96 -23.47 -15.12
N GLN A 15 0.95 -22.99 -15.85
CA GLN A 15 -0.11 -23.84 -16.39
C GLN A 15 0.42 -24.83 -17.42
N GLU A 16 1.40 -24.42 -18.24
CA GLU A 16 2.03 -25.30 -19.23
C GLU A 16 3.02 -26.26 -18.57
N ALA A 17 3.82 -25.78 -17.60
CA ALA A 17 4.90 -26.56 -16.99
C ALA A 17 4.43 -27.55 -15.92
N LEU A 18 3.35 -27.27 -15.21
CA LEU A 18 2.87 -28.01 -14.05
C LEU A 18 1.54 -28.76 -14.27
N ASP A 19 1.23 -29.09 -15.50
CA ASP A 19 -0.01 -29.82 -15.86
C ASP A 19 -1.27 -29.13 -15.32
N SER A 20 -1.42 -27.85 -15.64
CA SER A 20 -2.58 -27.03 -15.33
C SER A 20 -2.94 -26.97 -13.83
N PRO A 21 -2.07 -26.44 -12.95
CA PRO A 21 -2.37 -26.26 -11.55
C PRO A 21 -3.50 -25.27 -11.35
N THR A 22 -4.16 -25.30 -10.19
CA THR A 22 -5.00 -24.18 -9.75
C THR A 22 -4.10 -23.07 -9.22
N ILE A 23 -4.20 -21.87 -9.80
CA ILE A 23 -3.44 -20.70 -9.38
C ILE A 23 -4.33 -19.85 -8.48
N VAL A 24 -3.87 -19.58 -7.26
CA VAL A 24 -4.52 -18.67 -6.31
C VAL A 24 -3.70 -17.39 -6.25
N VAL A 25 -4.23 -16.31 -6.82
CA VAL A 25 -3.62 -14.98 -6.76
C VAL A 25 -4.11 -14.28 -5.52
N MET A 26 -3.21 -13.99 -4.61
CA MET A 26 -3.52 -13.42 -3.30
C MET A 26 -3.00 -11.99 -3.19
N THR A 27 -3.86 -11.06 -2.80
CA THR A 27 -3.53 -9.65 -2.59
C THR A 27 -3.76 -9.22 -1.14
N ASP A 28 -3.10 -8.16 -0.73
CA ASP A 28 -3.23 -7.58 0.63
C ASP A 28 -4.45 -6.64 0.73
N ARG A 29 -4.82 -5.97 -0.35
CA ARG A 29 -5.85 -4.93 -0.36
C ARG A 29 -6.88 -5.18 -1.46
N ILE A 30 -8.14 -4.88 -1.14
CA ILE A 30 -9.27 -5.02 -2.08
C ILE A 30 -9.04 -4.16 -3.35
N ASP A 31 -8.56 -2.91 -3.19
CA ASP A 31 -8.33 -2.01 -4.33
C ASP A 31 -7.24 -2.54 -5.29
N LEU A 32 -6.21 -3.22 -4.75
CA LEU A 32 -5.16 -3.86 -5.54
C LEU A 32 -5.64 -5.16 -6.17
N ASP A 33 -6.53 -5.88 -5.49
CA ASP A 33 -7.20 -7.06 -6.00
C ASP A 33 -7.97 -6.73 -7.28
N ASP A 34 -8.78 -5.67 -7.25
CA ASP A 34 -9.56 -5.20 -8.41
C ASP A 34 -8.67 -4.85 -9.61
N GLN A 35 -7.54 -4.15 -9.40
CA GLN A 35 -6.62 -3.77 -10.47
C GLN A 35 -5.89 -4.98 -11.09
N LEU A 36 -5.36 -5.85 -10.25
CA LEU A 36 -4.64 -7.04 -10.71
C LEU A 36 -5.61 -8.02 -11.38
N TYR A 37 -6.81 -8.18 -10.83
CA TYR A 37 -7.88 -8.97 -11.43
C TYR A 37 -8.28 -8.46 -12.82
N ALA A 38 -8.44 -7.13 -12.97
CA ALA A 38 -8.74 -6.52 -14.27
C ALA A 38 -7.62 -6.79 -15.28
N GLN A 39 -6.35 -6.72 -14.86
CA GLN A 39 -5.20 -7.03 -15.72
C GLN A 39 -5.22 -8.49 -16.20
N PHE A 40 -5.46 -9.44 -15.30
CA PHE A 40 -5.58 -10.86 -15.65
C PHE A 40 -6.79 -11.13 -16.56
N SER A 41 -7.92 -10.45 -16.29
CA SER A 41 -9.14 -10.59 -17.08
C SER A 41 -8.96 -10.07 -18.52
N GLN A 42 -8.20 -9.00 -18.71
CA GLN A 42 -7.83 -8.51 -20.04
C GLN A 42 -6.93 -9.49 -20.81
N CYS A 43 -6.22 -10.34 -20.10
CA CYS A 43 -5.36 -11.38 -20.67
C CYS A 43 -6.01 -12.78 -20.69
N ALA A 44 -7.33 -12.89 -20.52
CA ALA A 44 -8.03 -14.16 -20.43
C ALA A 44 -7.80 -15.09 -21.63
N ASP A 45 -7.75 -14.51 -22.84
CA ASP A 45 -7.48 -15.26 -24.08
C ASP A 45 -6.05 -15.85 -24.07
N PHE A 46 -5.07 -15.09 -23.62
CA PHE A 46 -3.69 -15.54 -23.45
C PHE A 46 -3.58 -16.65 -22.40
N LEU A 47 -4.27 -16.49 -21.28
CA LEU A 47 -4.33 -17.46 -20.20
C LEU A 47 -5.21 -18.68 -20.53
N ARG A 48 -5.99 -18.61 -21.62
CA ARG A 48 -6.98 -19.62 -22.04
C ARG A 48 -7.98 -20.00 -20.96
N GLN A 49 -8.24 -19.06 -20.05
CA GLN A 49 -9.24 -19.21 -18.98
C GLN A 49 -9.61 -17.86 -18.37
N THR A 50 -10.83 -17.77 -17.87
CA THR A 50 -11.33 -16.58 -17.20
C THR A 50 -10.99 -16.65 -15.71
N PRO A 51 -10.27 -15.65 -15.17
CA PRO A 51 -10.05 -15.55 -13.73
C PRO A 51 -11.37 -15.38 -12.98
N VAL A 52 -11.44 -15.89 -11.76
CA VAL A 52 -12.61 -15.78 -10.87
C VAL A 52 -12.19 -15.14 -9.56
N GLN A 53 -12.95 -14.13 -9.11
CA GLN A 53 -12.70 -13.49 -7.83
C GLN A 53 -13.56 -14.14 -6.75
N ALA A 54 -12.92 -14.59 -5.66
CA ALA A 54 -13.63 -15.12 -4.50
C ALA A 54 -14.31 -13.97 -3.73
N GLU A 55 -15.61 -14.01 -3.57
CA GLU A 55 -16.40 -12.98 -2.88
C GLU A 55 -16.38 -13.15 -1.36
N SER A 56 -16.36 -14.40 -0.89
CA SER A 56 -16.33 -14.75 0.53
C SER A 56 -15.41 -15.95 0.79
N LYS A 57 -15.24 -16.32 2.05
CA LYS A 57 -14.49 -17.52 2.47
C LYS A 57 -15.15 -18.80 1.97
N GLU A 58 -16.45 -18.86 2.08
CA GLU A 58 -17.27 -20.00 1.62
C GLU A 58 -17.16 -20.13 0.10
N HIS A 59 -17.17 -18.98 -0.63
CA HIS A 59 -16.97 -18.97 -2.07
C HIS A 59 -15.57 -19.46 -2.45
N LEU A 60 -14.51 -19.00 -1.73
CA LEU A 60 -13.15 -19.50 -1.94
C LEU A 60 -13.07 -21.03 -1.77
N LYS A 61 -13.67 -21.56 -0.70
CA LYS A 61 -13.74 -23.00 -0.45
C LYS A 61 -14.44 -23.72 -1.60
N THR A 62 -15.60 -23.24 -2.02
CA THR A 62 -16.36 -23.83 -3.13
C THR A 62 -15.56 -23.83 -4.44
N LEU A 63 -14.82 -22.75 -4.72
CA LEU A 63 -13.96 -22.64 -5.89
C LEU A 63 -12.79 -23.63 -5.86
N LEU A 64 -12.23 -23.91 -4.69
CA LEU A 64 -11.16 -24.89 -4.50
C LEU A 64 -11.66 -26.34 -4.54
N ASP A 65 -12.78 -26.64 -3.87
CA ASP A 65 -13.38 -27.97 -3.80
C ASP A 65 -14.04 -28.39 -5.13
N GLY A 66 -14.59 -27.42 -5.86
CA GLY A 66 -15.32 -27.63 -7.11
C GLY A 66 -14.45 -28.00 -8.32
N ARG A 67 -13.13 -28.10 -8.17
CA ARG A 67 -12.21 -28.41 -9.26
C ARG A 67 -11.05 -29.27 -8.81
N SER A 68 -10.63 -30.17 -9.69
CA SER A 68 -9.48 -31.04 -9.45
C SER A 68 -8.15 -30.48 -10.03
N ALA A 69 -8.25 -29.59 -11.01
CA ALA A 69 -7.11 -28.93 -11.67
C ALA A 69 -7.56 -27.62 -12.31
N ASN A 70 -6.61 -26.86 -12.81
CA ASN A 70 -6.81 -25.63 -13.56
C ASN A 70 -7.52 -24.51 -12.75
N GLY A 71 -7.66 -23.35 -13.33
CA GLY A 71 -8.34 -22.19 -12.75
C GLY A 71 -7.39 -21.15 -12.16
N ILE A 72 -7.79 -19.90 -12.29
CA ILE A 72 -7.14 -18.76 -11.65
C ILE A 72 -8.17 -18.13 -10.70
N ILE A 73 -7.88 -18.16 -9.41
CA ILE A 73 -8.76 -17.69 -8.34
C ILE A 73 -8.08 -16.48 -7.68
N PHE A 74 -8.78 -15.34 -7.67
CA PHE A 74 -8.37 -14.14 -6.95
C PHE A 74 -8.97 -14.12 -5.56
N THR A 75 -8.16 -13.77 -4.57
CA THR A 75 -8.60 -13.68 -3.17
C THR A 75 -7.74 -12.69 -2.39
N THR A 76 -8.29 -12.16 -1.30
CA THR A 76 -7.49 -11.42 -0.32
C THR A 76 -7.09 -12.34 0.82
N MET A 77 -5.98 -12.02 1.51
CA MET A 77 -5.50 -12.79 2.65
C MET A 77 -6.53 -12.92 3.79
N PHE A 78 -7.43 -11.94 3.92
CA PHE A 78 -8.47 -11.92 4.96
C PHE A 78 -9.59 -12.94 4.77
N LYS A 79 -9.63 -13.63 3.61
CA LYS A 79 -10.58 -14.73 3.35
C LYS A 79 -10.06 -16.07 3.82
N PHE A 80 -8.85 -16.13 4.38
CA PHE A 80 -8.34 -17.30 5.07
C PHE A 80 -8.60 -17.18 6.57
N GLU A 81 -9.06 -18.25 7.18
CA GLU A 81 -9.24 -18.35 8.62
C GLU A 81 -8.63 -19.64 9.14
N ARG A 82 -8.29 -19.64 10.43
CA ARG A 82 -7.90 -20.85 11.13
C ARG A 82 -9.14 -21.76 11.24
N GLY A 83 -9.12 -22.86 10.51
CA GLY A 83 -10.13 -23.93 10.58
C GLY A 83 -9.53 -25.16 11.22
N GLU A 84 -10.41 -26.07 11.68
CA GLU A 84 -10.01 -27.39 12.16
C GLU A 84 -9.47 -28.28 11.03
N LYS A 85 -9.83 -27.95 9.77
CA LYS A 85 -9.42 -28.68 8.57
C LYS A 85 -8.88 -27.71 7.53
N PRO A 86 -7.87 -28.13 6.73
CA PRO A 86 -7.42 -27.38 5.57
C PRO A 86 -8.55 -27.05 4.59
N LEU A 87 -8.44 -25.93 3.88
CA LEU A 87 -9.34 -25.61 2.77
C LEU A 87 -9.15 -26.59 1.61
N SER A 88 -7.91 -27.02 1.37
CA SER A 88 -7.60 -28.03 0.38
C SER A 88 -6.26 -28.71 0.70
N GLU A 89 -6.21 -30.04 0.57
CA GLU A 89 -4.98 -30.84 0.69
C GLU A 89 -4.31 -31.13 -0.67
N ARG A 90 -4.80 -30.51 -1.73
CA ARG A 90 -4.28 -30.69 -3.08
C ARG A 90 -2.85 -30.17 -3.20
N ARG A 91 -2.03 -30.90 -3.98
CA ARG A 91 -0.61 -30.53 -4.27
C ARG A 91 -0.45 -29.69 -5.54
N ASN A 92 -1.47 -29.64 -6.41
CA ASN A 92 -1.46 -28.89 -7.64
C ASN A 92 -2.11 -27.49 -7.48
N ILE A 93 -1.82 -26.84 -6.36
CA ILE A 93 -2.20 -25.46 -6.08
C ILE A 93 -0.92 -24.63 -6.01
N VAL A 94 -0.88 -23.50 -6.73
CA VAL A 94 0.18 -22.50 -6.63
C VAL A 94 -0.41 -21.20 -6.14
N VAL A 95 0.09 -20.70 -5.03
CA VAL A 95 -0.32 -19.42 -4.43
C VAL A 95 0.69 -18.35 -4.87
N MET A 96 0.23 -17.37 -5.63
CA MET A 96 0.97 -16.20 -6.06
C MET A 96 0.59 -15.01 -5.19
N ALA A 97 1.45 -14.61 -4.25
CA ALA A 97 1.19 -13.51 -3.33
C ALA A 97 1.75 -12.20 -3.89
N ASP A 98 0.87 -11.24 -4.15
CA ASP A 98 1.27 -9.86 -4.49
C ASP A 98 1.62 -9.07 -3.24
N GLU A 99 2.58 -8.12 -3.37
CA GLU A 99 3.11 -7.31 -2.28
C GLU A 99 3.56 -8.16 -1.06
N ALA A 100 4.26 -9.26 -1.33
CA ALA A 100 4.67 -10.27 -0.35
C ALA A 100 5.44 -9.70 0.88
N HIS A 101 6.00 -8.49 0.78
CA HIS A 101 6.67 -7.76 1.87
C HIS A 101 5.69 -7.10 2.86
N ARG A 102 4.43 -6.89 2.46
CA ARG A 102 3.47 -6.19 3.32
C ARG A 102 3.08 -7.06 4.49
N GLY A 103 3.63 -6.69 5.59
CA GLY A 103 3.61 -7.14 6.93
C GLY A 103 2.47 -8.05 7.35
N GLN A 104 2.70 -9.05 8.02
CA GLN A 104 1.90 -10.06 8.67
C GLN A 104 2.08 -11.45 8.06
N TYR A 105 3.00 -11.62 7.16
CA TYR A 105 3.50 -12.90 6.77
C TYR A 105 4.51 -13.39 7.83
N GLY A 106 4.03 -13.77 9.03
CA GLY A 106 4.83 -14.36 10.08
C GLY A 106 4.28 -15.73 10.46
N PHE A 107 5.15 -16.67 10.76
CA PHE A 107 4.77 -17.96 11.36
C PHE A 107 4.65 -17.88 12.88
N GLU A 108 5.07 -16.77 13.49
CA GLU A 108 5.11 -16.59 14.92
C GLU A 108 3.74 -16.33 15.54
N GLU A 109 3.46 -16.99 16.64
CA GLU A 109 2.36 -16.65 17.52
C GLU A 109 2.79 -15.49 18.42
N LYS A 110 2.08 -14.37 18.37
CA LYS A 110 2.32 -13.23 19.26
C LYS A 110 1.17 -13.07 20.22
N ILE A 111 1.49 -12.91 21.50
CA ILE A 111 0.50 -12.56 22.50
C ILE A 111 0.32 -11.05 22.46
N VAL A 112 -0.87 -10.60 22.08
CA VAL A 112 -1.24 -9.18 22.08
C VAL A 112 -2.26 -8.94 23.18
N LEU A 113 -2.02 -7.94 24.01
CA LEU A 113 -3.00 -7.50 24.99
C LEU A 113 -4.05 -6.61 24.28
N SER A 114 -5.28 -7.07 24.22
CA SER A 114 -6.43 -6.28 23.75
C SER A 114 -7.34 -5.93 24.94
N GLU A 115 -7.99 -4.77 24.90
CA GLU A 115 -9.07 -4.44 25.82
C GLU A 115 -10.36 -5.08 25.32
N ASN A 116 -11.09 -5.78 26.21
CA ASN A 116 -12.43 -6.26 25.92
C ASN A 116 -13.46 -5.10 26.02
N GLU A 117 -14.71 -5.35 25.67
CA GLU A 117 -15.79 -4.34 25.74
C GLU A 117 -16.04 -3.77 27.15
N ALA A 118 -15.53 -4.44 28.18
CA ALA A 118 -15.59 -3.99 29.58
C ALA A 118 -14.35 -3.20 30.03
N GLY A 119 -13.35 -2.97 29.13
CA GLY A 119 -12.13 -2.22 29.43
C GLY A 119 -11.06 -3.05 30.18
N GLU A 120 -11.23 -4.38 30.27
CA GLU A 120 -10.25 -5.26 30.89
C GLU A 120 -9.22 -5.76 29.87
N LYS A 121 -7.95 -5.84 30.26
CA LYS A 121 -6.87 -6.33 29.39
C LYS A 121 -6.92 -7.84 29.30
N GLU A 122 -7.21 -8.35 28.14
CA GLU A 122 -7.21 -9.77 27.81
C GLU A 122 -6.03 -10.10 26.89
N ALA A 123 -5.28 -11.14 27.23
CA ALA A 123 -4.19 -11.63 26.39
C ALA A 123 -4.76 -12.48 25.25
N ARG A 124 -4.65 -11.98 24.01
CA ARG A 124 -5.02 -12.71 22.79
C ARG A 124 -3.79 -13.20 22.06
N THR A 125 -3.78 -14.47 21.70
CA THR A 125 -2.77 -15.01 20.80
C THR A 125 -3.15 -14.62 19.36
N VAL A 126 -2.31 -13.83 18.70
CA VAL A 126 -2.44 -13.49 17.28
C VAL A 126 -1.43 -14.32 16.51
N ILE A 127 -1.95 -15.11 15.58
CA ILE A 127 -1.13 -15.94 14.68
C ILE A 127 -0.88 -15.16 13.41
N GLY A 128 0.34 -15.21 12.88
CA GLY A 128 0.66 -14.56 11.62
C GLY A 128 -0.15 -15.12 10.45
N ASN A 129 -0.61 -14.25 9.55
CA ASN A 129 -1.45 -14.63 8.42
C ASN A 129 -0.78 -15.68 7.50
N ALA A 130 0.55 -15.66 7.39
CA ALA A 130 1.29 -16.66 6.63
C ALA A 130 1.01 -18.07 7.15
N ARG A 131 1.01 -18.27 8.45
CA ARG A 131 0.71 -19.57 9.05
C ARG A 131 -0.72 -20.00 8.78
N ILE A 132 -1.67 -19.08 8.89
CA ILE A 132 -3.10 -19.38 8.62
C ILE A 132 -3.27 -19.86 7.17
N ILE A 133 -2.61 -19.20 6.22
CA ILE A 133 -2.70 -19.54 4.79
C ILE A 133 -2.00 -20.87 4.51
N HIS A 134 -0.83 -21.12 5.10
CA HIS A 134 -0.14 -22.40 4.99
C HIS A 134 -0.91 -23.55 5.62
N ASP A 135 -1.53 -23.34 6.78
CA ASP A 135 -2.40 -24.35 7.43
C ASP A 135 -3.65 -24.63 6.59
N ALA A 136 -4.18 -23.61 5.90
CA ALA A 136 -5.32 -23.76 5.00
C ALA A 136 -4.97 -24.49 3.68
N LEU A 137 -3.74 -24.36 3.19
CA LEU A 137 -3.26 -24.98 1.94
C LEU A 137 -1.89 -25.64 2.17
N PRO A 138 -1.81 -26.71 2.98
CA PRO A 138 -0.54 -27.25 3.49
C PRO A 138 0.38 -27.86 2.42
N ASN A 139 -0.18 -28.25 1.28
CA ASN A 139 0.54 -28.87 0.18
C ASN A 139 0.69 -27.95 -1.04
N ALA A 140 0.26 -26.69 -0.95
CA ALA A 140 0.42 -25.75 -2.04
C ALA A 140 1.86 -25.24 -2.15
N THR A 141 2.24 -24.80 -3.36
CA THR A 141 3.49 -24.08 -3.60
C THR A 141 3.24 -22.59 -3.49
N PHE A 142 4.11 -21.88 -2.78
CA PHE A 142 3.98 -20.44 -2.56
C PHE A 142 5.07 -19.66 -3.29
N ILE A 143 4.68 -18.60 -3.99
CA ILE A 143 5.60 -17.64 -4.60
C ILE A 143 5.19 -16.22 -4.27
N GLY A 144 6.15 -15.40 -3.83
CA GLY A 144 5.93 -13.99 -3.48
C GLY A 144 6.45 -13.05 -4.55
N PHE A 145 5.65 -12.02 -4.87
CA PHE A 145 6.03 -10.91 -5.71
C PHE A 145 6.07 -9.64 -4.87
N THR A 146 7.13 -8.86 -4.98
CA THR A 146 7.25 -7.59 -4.26
C THR A 146 8.01 -6.55 -5.06
N GLY A 147 7.58 -5.30 -5.00
CA GLY A 147 8.29 -4.16 -5.60
C GLY A 147 9.27 -3.49 -4.64
N THR A 148 9.21 -3.80 -3.35
CA THR A 148 9.99 -3.15 -2.29
C THR A 148 10.52 -4.18 -1.28
N PRO A 149 11.53 -5.00 -1.65
CA PRO A 149 12.19 -5.87 -0.69
C PRO A 149 12.88 -5.01 0.37
N ILE A 150 12.51 -5.16 1.64
CA ILE A 150 13.12 -4.43 2.74
C ILE A 150 14.09 -5.37 3.46
N SER A 151 15.38 -5.11 3.33
CA SER A 151 16.46 -5.98 3.80
C SER A 151 16.44 -6.29 5.31
N ALA A 152 15.97 -5.39 6.15
CA ALA A 152 15.88 -5.58 7.60
C ALA A 152 14.67 -6.44 8.05
N LYS A 153 13.57 -6.44 7.27
CA LYS A 153 12.36 -7.25 7.51
C LYS A 153 12.26 -8.47 6.61
N ASP A 154 13.24 -8.67 5.76
CA ASP A 154 13.28 -9.65 4.68
C ASP A 154 13.42 -11.10 5.17
N ARG A 155 13.86 -11.27 6.42
CA ARG A 155 14.00 -12.58 7.04
C ARG A 155 12.66 -13.33 7.06
N ASN A 156 11.58 -12.63 7.38
CA ASN A 156 10.24 -13.21 7.43
C ASN A 156 9.71 -13.56 6.03
N THR A 157 10.04 -12.78 5.00
CA THR A 157 9.61 -13.07 3.63
C THR A 157 10.31 -14.29 3.08
N ARG A 158 11.63 -14.45 3.34
CA ARG A 158 12.39 -15.63 2.95
C ARG A 158 11.98 -16.90 3.69
N GLU A 159 11.58 -16.78 4.94
CA GLU A 159 11.04 -17.92 5.70
C GLU A 159 9.72 -18.46 5.12
N VAL A 160 8.92 -17.58 4.52
CA VAL A 160 7.61 -17.92 3.95
C VAL A 160 7.71 -18.39 2.50
N PHE A 161 8.49 -17.69 1.67
CA PHE A 161 8.54 -17.89 0.22
C PHE A 161 9.84 -18.52 -0.27
N GLY A 162 10.86 -18.68 0.58
CA GLY A 162 12.18 -19.16 0.19
C GLY A 162 13.08 -18.05 -0.33
N GLU A 163 14.21 -18.44 -0.91
CA GLU A 163 15.20 -17.51 -1.49
C GLU A 163 14.67 -16.81 -2.75
N TYR A 164 15.28 -15.67 -3.08
CA TYR A 164 14.93 -14.93 -4.29
C TYR A 164 15.17 -15.77 -5.55
N ILE A 165 14.15 -15.84 -6.39
CA ILE A 165 14.25 -16.46 -7.73
C ILE A 165 14.90 -15.46 -8.69
N ASP A 166 14.47 -14.18 -8.61
CA ASP A 166 14.97 -13.11 -9.47
C ASP A 166 14.80 -11.75 -8.77
N VAL A 167 15.69 -10.80 -9.10
CA VAL A 167 15.67 -9.43 -8.58
C VAL A 167 15.86 -8.48 -9.74
N TYR A 168 14.84 -7.69 -10.03
CA TYR A 168 14.89 -6.58 -10.98
C TYR A 168 14.77 -5.27 -10.22
N ASP A 169 15.92 -4.67 -9.90
CA ASP A 169 15.97 -3.48 -9.05
C ASP A 169 15.79 -2.16 -9.82
N MET A 170 15.76 -1.04 -9.09
CA MET A 170 15.60 0.28 -9.69
C MET A 170 16.77 0.67 -10.57
N THR A 171 18.00 0.23 -10.25
CA THR A 171 19.20 0.54 -11.03
C THR A 171 19.11 -0.10 -12.39
N GLN A 172 18.81 -1.40 -12.42
CA GLN A 172 18.61 -2.14 -13.64
C GLN A 172 17.44 -1.60 -14.47
N ALA A 173 16.32 -1.23 -13.82
CA ALA A 173 15.17 -0.64 -14.50
C ALA A 173 15.48 0.70 -15.17
N VAL A 174 16.39 1.50 -14.61
CA VAL A 174 16.88 2.74 -15.21
C VAL A 174 17.84 2.46 -16.36
N GLU A 175 18.76 1.51 -16.19
CA GLU A 175 19.71 1.10 -17.25
C GLU A 175 18.99 0.55 -18.48
N ASP A 176 17.95 -0.25 -18.27
CA ASP A 176 17.09 -0.78 -19.33
C ASP A 176 16.14 0.26 -19.94
N GLY A 177 16.09 1.47 -19.40
CA GLY A 177 15.19 2.54 -19.85
C GLY A 177 13.72 2.31 -19.49
N ALA A 178 13.40 1.32 -18.65
CA ALA A 178 12.05 1.01 -18.20
C ALA A 178 11.50 2.05 -17.22
N THR A 179 12.38 2.69 -16.45
CA THR A 179 12.03 3.78 -15.54
C THR A 179 13.00 4.97 -15.70
N ARG A 180 12.62 6.12 -15.14
CA ARG A 180 13.50 7.29 -15.09
C ARG A 180 14.22 7.36 -13.76
N PRO A 181 15.43 7.97 -13.70
CA PRO A 181 16.11 8.21 -12.45
C PRO A 181 15.26 9.09 -11.51
N VAL A 182 15.30 8.75 -10.22
CA VAL A 182 14.68 9.57 -9.17
C VAL A 182 15.75 10.48 -8.59
N TYR A 183 15.50 11.79 -8.63
CA TYR A 183 16.37 12.80 -8.01
C TYR A 183 15.78 13.21 -6.67
N TYR A 184 16.55 13.02 -5.61
CA TYR A 184 16.17 13.42 -4.27
C TYR A 184 16.70 14.83 -3.95
N GLU A 185 15.80 15.71 -3.55
CA GLU A 185 16.11 17.05 -3.07
C GLU A 185 15.64 17.18 -1.63
N SER A 186 16.58 17.28 -0.68
CA SER A 186 16.26 17.54 0.71
C SER A 186 15.94 19.03 0.88
N ARG A 187 14.68 19.36 1.09
CA ARG A 187 14.22 20.71 1.39
C ARG A 187 14.01 20.83 2.88
N VAL A 188 14.95 21.48 3.55
CA VAL A 188 14.80 21.81 4.96
C VAL A 188 13.80 22.96 5.03
N VAL A 189 12.53 22.63 5.28
CA VAL A 189 11.60 23.63 5.80
C VAL A 189 12.21 24.11 7.10
N HIS A 190 12.44 25.40 7.25
CA HIS A 190 12.90 25.98 8.51
C HIS A 190 11.78 25.82 9.55
N LEU A 191 11.64 24.59 10.03
CA LEU A 191 10.88 24.29 11.23
C LEU A 191 11.62 25.04 12.32
N LYS A 192 11.00 26.05 12.91
CA LYS A 192 11.47 26.65 14.17
C LYS A 192 11.28 25.65 15.31
N LEU A 193 11.85 24.45 15.14
CA LEU A 193 11.86 23.43 16.15
C LEU A 193 13.00 23.75 17.12
N ASP A 194 12.70 23.73 18.39
CA ASP A 194 13.74 23.78 19.40
C ASP A 194 14.55 22.45 19.37
N GLN A 195 15.75 22.50 19.96
CA GLN A 195 16.63 21.34 19.99
C GLN A 195 16.03 20.12 20.68
N ASN A 196 15.08 20.33 21.63
CA ASN A 196 14.39 19.25 22.34
C ASN A 196 13.44 18.51 21.40
N THR A 197 12.77 19.26 20.52
CA THR A 197 11.84 18.69 19.53
C THR A 197 12.59 17.91 18.46
N LEU A 198 13.76 18.39 18.01
CA LEU A 198 14.62 17.63 17.08
C LEU A 198 15.13 16.35 17.70
N ALA A 199 15.61 16.39 18.95
CA ALA A 199 16.04 15.20 19.68
C ALA A 199 14.89 14.20 19.91
N LEU A 200 13.66 14.68 20.06
CA LEU A 200 12.47 13.85 20.16
C LEU A 200 12.18 13.12 18.84
N ILE A 201 12.32 13.80 17.71
CA ILE A 201 12.13 13.21 16.37
C ILE A 201 13.16 12.09 16.14
N ASP A 202 14.45 12.37 16.40
CA ASP A 202 15.52 11.40 16.23
C ASP A 202 15.32 10.16 17.13
N SER A 203 14.96 10.39 18.41
CA SER A 203 14.70 9.28 19.34
C SER A 203 13.45 8.45 18.98
N THR A 204 12.52 9.02 18.23
CA THR A 204 11.32 8.31 17.74
C THR A 204 11.68 7.34 16.63
N TYR A 205 12.56 7.72 15.72
CA TYR A 205 13.05 6.82 14.68
C TYR A 205 13.79 5.63 15.26
N ASP A 206 14.67 5.85 16.24
CA ASP A 206 15.45 4.78 16.91
C ASP A 206 14.55 3.77 17.63
N ILE A 207 13.40 4.21 18.18
CA ILE A 207 12.46 3.33 18.89
C ILE A 207 11.56 2.56 17.92
N LEU A 208 11.20 3.13 16.79
CA LEU A 208 10.40 2.45 15.76
C LEU A 208 11.19 1.30 15.09
N GLU A 209 12.51 1.35 15.10
CA GLU A 209 13.38 0.27 14.62
C GLU A 209 13.55 -0.88 15.63
N GLN A 210 13.28 -0.67 16.91
CA GLN A 210 13.43 -1.70 17.95
C GLN A 210 12.13 -2.47 18.19
N GLN A 211 12.20 -3.78 18.23
CA GLN A 211 11.06 -4.70 18.40
C GLN A 211 10.38 -4.60 19.77
N SER A 212 9.11 -4.71 19.76
CA SER A 212 8.01 -4.29 20.58
C SER A 212 7.66 -5.20 21.78
N ASP A 213 7.74 -4.65 22.98
CA ASP A 213 6.90 -5.02 24.10
C ASP A 213 5.73 -4.01 24.26
N ALA A 214 4.77 -4.30 25.16
CA ALA A 214 3.57 -3.46 25.34
C ALA A 214 3.92 -2.03 25.82
N ALA A 215 4.99 -1.84 26.59
CA ALA A 215 5.47 -0.54 27.06
C ALA A 215 6.05 0.29 25.91
N THR A 216 6.70 -0.36 24.96
CA THR A 216 7.23 0.25 23.74
C THR A 216 6.11 0.70 22.81
N ILE A 217 5.01 -0.05 22.72
CA ILE A 217 3.82 0.33 21.92
C ILE A 217 3.16 1.59 22.50
N GLU A 218 2.99 1.69 23.80
CA GLU A 218 2.37 2.87 24.44
C GLU A 218 3.28 4.10 24.33
N LYS A 219 4.57 3.93 24.45
CA LYS A 219 5.58 4.97 24.26
C LYS A 219 5.58 5.44 22.79
N SER A 220 5.54 4.52 21.83
CA SER A 220 5.46 4.82 20.39
C SER A 220 4.18 5.60 20.04
N LYS A 221 3.01 5.22 20.57
CA LYS A 221 1.76 5.96 20.38
C LYS A 221 1.84 7.40 20.90
N LYS A 222 2.44 7.61 22.09
CA LYS A 222 2.63 8.94 22.67
C LYS A 222 3.58 9.79 21.81
N MET A 223 4.65 9.19 21.31
CA MET A 223 5.64 9.86 20.46
C MET A 223 5.07 10.18 19.08
N LEU A 224 4.30 9.29 18.45
CA LEU A 224 3.60 9.55 17.20
C LEU A 224 2.60 10.71 17.35
N GLY A 225 1.88 10.78 18.46
CA GLY A 225 0.99 11.91 18.77
C GLY A 225 1.75 13.23 18.96
N GLN A 226 2.93 13.20 19.55
CA GLN A 226 3.80 14.37 19.66
C GLN A 226 4.35 14.81 18.29
N MET A 227 4.81 13.86 17.46
CA MET A 227 5.22 14.17 16.09
C MET A 227 4.08 14.79 15.27
N GLU A 228 2.88 14.22 15.34
CA GLU A 228 1.71 14.78 14.66
C GLU A 228 1.41 16.21 15.11
N SER A 229 1.54 16.50 16.40
CA SER A 229 1.36 17.83 16.96
C SER A 229 2.39 18.84 16.43
N VAL A 230 3.65 18.43 16.32
CA VAL A 230 4.74 19.26 15.81
C VAL A 230 4.62 19.49 14.32
N LEU A 231 4.45 18.42 13.54
CA LEU A 231 4.32 18.49 12.09
C LEU A 231 3.01 19.18 11.68
N GLY A 232 1.96 19.05 12.48
CA GLY A 232 0.65 19.66 12.26
C GLY A 232 0.49 21.07 12.85
N ALA A 233 1.54 21.66 13.46
CA ALA A 233 1.47 23.02 13.97
C ALA A 233 1.21 24.04 12.85
N ASP A 234 0.35 25.01 13.06
CA ASP A 234 -0.10 25.92 12.00
C ASP A 234 1.05 26.73 11.38
N SER A 235 2.05 27.12 12.18
CA SER A 235 3.25 27.79 11.69
C SER A 235 4.11 26.88 10.79
N THR A 236 4.21 25.60 11.13
CA THR A 236 4.93 24.59 10.36
C THR A 236 4.23 24.33 9.03
N ILE A 237 2.92 24.13 9.06
CA ILE A 237 2.09 23.93 7.86
C ILE A 237 2.12 25.18 6.96
N ALA A 238 2.08 26.39 7.53
CA ALA A 238 2.18 27.61 6.75
C ALA A 238 3.52 27.68 6.01
N SER A 239 4.64 27.50 6.69
CA SER A 239 5.98 27.51 6.07
C SER A 239 6.14 26.40 5.01
N LEU A 240 5.63 25.20 5.29
CA LEU A 240 5.64 24.09 4.33
C LEU A 240 4.84 24.43 3.07
N CYS A 241 3.63 24.96 3.21
CA CYS A 241 2.78 25.28 2.08
C CYS A 241 3.32 26.43 1.25
N ASP A 242 3.88 27.47 1.91
CA ASP A 242 4.53 28.60 1.23
C ASP A 242 5.71 28.09 0.38
N ASP A 243 6.55 27.20 0.93
CA ASP A 243 7.69 26.60 0.20
C ASP A 243 7.22 25.70 -0.96
N ILE A 244 6.23 24.84 -0.73
CA ILE A 244 5.70 23.95 -1.79
C ILE A 244 5.11 24.78 -2.93
N VAL A 245 4.27 25.77 -2.64
CA VAL A 245 3.63 26.61 -3.66
C VAL A 245 4.68 27.38 -4.46
N GLU A 246 5.62 28.04 -3.78
CA GLU A 246 6.68 28.79 -4.44
C GLU A 246 7.55 27.88 -5.33
N HIS A 247 7.98 26.73 -4.80
CA HIS A 247 8.81 25.79 -5.55
C HIS A 247 8.05 25.20 -6.74
N TYR A 248 6.78 24.84 -6.55
CA TYR A 248 5.95 24.29 -7.61
C TYR A 248 5.78 25.29 -8.75
N GLU A 249 5.35 26.52 -8.46
CA GLU A 249 5.13 27.56 -9.49
C GLU A 249 6.40 27.91 -10.24
N LYS A 250 7.54 28.07 -9.53
CA LYS A 250 8.80 28.46 -10.15
C LYS A 250 9.48 27.35 -10.93
N ASN A 251 9.41 26.10 -10.44
CA ASN A 251 10.33 25.06 -10.91
C ASN A 251 9.62 23.82 -11.45
N ARG A 252 8.33 23.61 -11.17
CA ARG A 252 7.66 22.32 -11.46
C ARG A 252 6.43 22.43 -12.34
N GLU A 253 5.67 23.50 -12.26
CA GLU A 253 4.40 23.66 -12.99
C GLU A 253 4.55 23.51 -14.52
N HIS A 254 5.67 23.95 -15.05
CA HIS A 254 5.98 23.91 -16.49
C HIS A 254 6.77 22.66 -16.92
N LEU A 255 7.09 21.75 -15.98
CA LEU A 255 7.79 20.52 -16.31
C LEU A 255 6.80 19.43 -16.74
N LEU A 256 7.01 18.84 -17.91
CA LEU A 256 6.12 17.84 -18.50
C LEU A 256 4.67 18.34 -18.48
N THR A 257 3.82 17.67 -17.68
CA THR A 257 2.40 18.01 -17.51
C THR A 257 2.09 18.80 -16.24
N GLY A 258 3.14 19.16 -15.47
CA GLY A 258 3.03 19.87 -14.21
C GLY A 258 2.43 19.06 -13.07
N LYS A 259 2.38 17.73 -13.18
CA LYS A 259 1.79 16.88 -12.13
C LYS A 259 2.70 16.76 -10.93
N ALA A 260 2.12 16.95 -9.75
CA ALA A 260 2.79 16.81 -8.47
C ALA A 260 1.93 16.03 -7.46
N MET A 261 2.58 15.32 -6.55
CA MET A 261 1.92 14.62 -5.45
C MET A 261 2.51 15.11 -4.12
N ILE A 262 1.64 15.42 -3.16
CA ILE A 262 2.02 15.77 -1.79
C ILE A 262 1.63 14.60 -0.89
N VAL A 263 2.61 13.94 -0.31
CA VAL A 263 2.42 12.83 0.62
C VAL A 263 2.42 13.39 2.03
N ALA A 264 1.27 13.37 2.68
CA ALA A 264 1.11 13.92 4.03
C ALA A 264 1.25 12.83 5.10
N TYR A 265 1.79 13.22 6.25
CA TYR A 265 1.99 12.34 7.40
C TYR A 265 0.69 11.74 7.94
N SER A 266 -0.36 12.56 8.06
CA SER A 266 -1.67 12.12 8.56
C SER A 266 -2.82 12.79 7.81
N ARG A 267 -4.04 12.29 8.02
CA ARG A 267 -5.27 12.83 7.44
C ARG A 267 -5.52 14.28 7.87
N THR A 268 -5.27 14.58 9.15
CA THR A 268 -5.40 15.92 9.72
C THR A 268 -4.43 16.89 9.05
N ILE A 269 -3.18 16.46 8.86
CA ILE A 269 -2.16 17.26 8.18
C ILE A 269 -2.49 17.46 6.70
N ALA A 270 -2.99 16.42 6.01
CA ALA A 270 -3.42 16.54 4.62
C ALA A 270 -4.50 17.62 4.44
N MET A 271 -5.49 17.65 5.33
CA MET A 271 -6.56 18.66 5.29
C MET A 271 -6.05 20.06 5.63
N LYS A 272 -5.11 20.19 6.56
CA LYS A 272 -4.45 21.48 6.87
C LYS A 272 -3.66 21.99 5.65
N ILE A 273 -2.89 21.13 4.99
CA ILE A 273 -2.14 21.46 3.77
C ILE A 273 -3.12 21.90 2.66
N TYR A 274 -4.20 21.15 2.43
CA TYR A 274 -5.20 21.49 1.42
C TYR A 274 -5.81 22.87 1.64
N ARG A 275 -6.30 23.13 2.86
CA ARG A 275 -6.90 24.42 3.21
C ARG A 275 -5.89 25.55 3.08
N ARG A 276 -4.67 25.37 3.60
CA ARG A 276 -3.63 26.38 3.54
C ARG A 276 -3.21 26.70 2.11
N ILE A 277 -3.06 25.72 1.24
CA ILE A 277 -2.75 25.98 -0.17
C ILE A 277 -3.91 26.76 -0.84
N LEU A 278 -5.15 26.45 -0.56
CA LEU A 278 -6.28 27.21 -1.11
C LEU A 278 -6.41 28.63 -0.54
N GLU A 279 -5.95 28.88 0.69
CA GLU A 279 -5.81 30.26 1.20
C GLU A 279 -4.75 31.05 0.41
N ILE A 280 -3.60 30.44 0.11
CA ILE A 280 -2.52 31.08 -0.67
C ILE A 280 -2.93 31.23 -2.14
N ARG A 281 -3.61 30.23 -2.71
CA ARG A 281 -4.01 30.15 -4.11
C ARG A 281 -5.47 29.70 -4.26
N PRO A 282 -6.44 30.59 -4.06
CA PRO A 282 -7.88 30.23 -4.19
C PRO A 282 -8.24 29.69 -5.58
N THR A 283 -7.50 30.09 -6.61
CA THR A 283 -7.70 29.64 -7.99
C THR A 283 -7.30 28.18 -8.23
N TRP A 284 -6.62 27.54 -7.27
CA TRP A 284 -6.19 26.15 -7.40
C TRP A 284 -7.27 25.12 -7.00
N LYS A 285 -8.50 25.55 -6.72
CA LYS A 285 -9.57 24.65 -6.29
C LYS A 285 -9.80 23.46 -7.25
N GLU A 286 -9.71 23.68 -8.55
CA GLU A 286 -9.81 22.62 -9.56
C GLU A 286 -8.47 21.92 -9.83
N LYS A 287 -7.36 22.57 -9.47
CA LYS A 287 -6.02 22.06 -9.69
C LYS A 287 -5.57 21.04 -8.64
N ILE A 288 -6.17 21.06 -7.44
CA ILE A 288 -5.75 20.27 -6.29
C ILE A 288 -6.86 19.35 -5.80
N GLY A 289 -6.54 18.08 -5.57
CA GLY A 289 -7.46 17.10 -5.00
C GLY A 289 -6.85 16.37 -3.80
N VAL A 290 -7.71 15.88 -2.88
CA VAL A 290 -7.33 15.12 -1.69
C VAL A 290 -7.79 13.68 -1.83
N VAL A 291 -6.86 12.73 -1.67
CA VAL A 291 -7.13 11.30 -1.77
C VAL A 291 -6.65 10.60 -0.51
N MET A 292 -7.57 10.23 0.33
CA MET A 292 -7.33 9.51 1.57
C MET A 292 -8.54 8.67 1.98
N THR A 293 -8.37 7.77 2.94
CA THR A 293 -9.48 6.97 3.48
C THR A 293 -10.45 7.86 4.27
N GLY A 294 -11.76 7.64 4.13
CA GLY A 294 -12.78 8.27 4.98
C GLY A 294 -12.92 7.52 6.31
N GLY A 295 -13.36 8.22 7.34
CA GLY A 295 -13.70 7.66 8.65
C GLY A 295 -15.12 8.04 9.07
N ASN A 296 -15.78 7.19 9.88
CA ASN A 296 -17.15 7.44 10.33
C ASN A 296 -17.30 8.72 11.16
N ASN A 297 -16.23 9.14 11.84
CA ASN A 297 -16.20 10.31 12.71
C ASN A 297 -15.58 11.55 12.04
N ASP A 298 -15.43 11.54 10.71
CA ASP A 298 -14.88 12.69 10.01
C ASP A 298 -15.82 13.89 10.09
N PRO A 299 -15.26 15.13 10.23
CA PRO A 299 -16.04 16.36 10.10
C PRO A 299 -16.81 16.41 8.77
N GLU A 300 -17.96 17.06 8.75
CA GLU A 300 -18.82 17.08 7.56
C GLU A 300 -18.13 17.70 6.34
N ASP A 301 -17.35 18.76 6.54
CA ASP A 301 -16.58 19.42 5.50
C ASP A 301 -15.46 18.53 4.92
N TRP A 302 -14.96 17.54 5.69
CA TRP A 302 -14.03 16.53 5.19
C TRP A 302 -14.73 15.53 4.28
N LYS A 303 -15.95 15.13 4.62
CA LYS A 303 -16.72 14.16 3.81
C LYS A 303 -16.98 14.67 2.40
N GLU A 304 -17.24 15.98 2.27
CA GLU A 304 -17.41 16.61 0.95
C GLU A 304 -16.11 16.56 0.11
N ILE A 305 -14.97 16.77 0.74
CA ILE A 305 -13.65 16.81 0.06
C ILE A 305 -13.14 15.40 -0.26
N ILE A 306 -13.23 14.48 0.71
CA ILE A 306 -12.77 13.09 0.54
C ILE A 306 -13.70 12.30 -0.38
N GLY A 307 -14.99 12.54 -0.27
CA GLY A 307 -16.03 11.93 -1.08
C GLY A 307 -16.16 10.41 -0.92
N THR A 308 -16.90 9.83 -1.82
CA THR A 308 -17.15 8.38 -1.91
C THR A 308 -16.04 7.64 -2.68
N LYS A 309 -16.13 6.30 -2.77
CA LYS A 309 -15.25 5.49 -3.64
C LYS A 309 -15.30 5.99 -5.09
N ALA A 310 -16.49 6.25 -5.61
CA ALA A 310 -16.68 6.77 -6.97
C ALA A 310 -16.01 8.14 -7.19
N HIS A 311 -16.05 9.02 -6.18
CA HIS A 311 -15.35 10.31 -6.24
C HIS A 311 -13.83 10.13 -6.33
N LYS A 312 -13.25 9.19 -5.56
CA LYS A 312 -11.81 8.88 -5.61
C LYS A 312 -11.40 8.28 -6.94
N GLU A 313 -12.24 7.44 -7.54
CA GLU A 313 -12.03 6.88 -8.87
C GLU A 313 -12.06 7.99 -9.93
N GLU A 314 -12.96 8.96 -9.80
CA GLU A 314 -12.99 10.15 -10.65
C GLU A 314 -11.73 11.00 -10.50
N LEU A 315 -11.27 11.28 -9.26
CA LEU A 315 -10.01 11.99 -9.02
C LEU A 315 -8.82 11.22 -9.64
N ALA A 316 -8.82 9.90 -9.55
CA ALA A 316 -7.79 9.07 -10.16
C ALA A 316 -7.79 9.21 -11.69
N ARG A 317 -8.96 9.19 -12.33
CA ARG A 317 -9.10 9.40 -13.77
C ARG A 317 -8.63 10.80 -14.18
N LYS A 318 -9.06 11.85 -13.48
CA LYS A 318 -8.63 13.24 -13.69
C LYS A 318 -7.11 13.39 -13.55
N PHE A 319 -6.54 12.82 -12.50
CA PHE A 319 -5.10 12.92 -12.26
C PHE A 319 -4.26 12.13 -13.28
N LYS A 320 -4.81 11.10 -13.92
CA LYS A 320 -4.17 10.37 -15.02
C LYS A 320 -4.26 11.10 -16.35
N ASP A 321 -5.32 11.90 -16.57
CA ASP A 321 -5.49 12.68 -17.79
C ASP A 321 -4.58 13.91 -17.79
N ASP A 322 -3.67 13.97 -18.77
CA ASP A 322 -2.72 15.08 -18.88
C ASP A 322 -3.36 16.41 -19.28
N ASN A 323 -4.57 16.38 -19.84
CA ASN A 323 -5.32 17.57 -20.24
C ASN A 323 -6.26 18.08 -19.14
N ASP A 324 -6.53 17.29 -18.09
CA ASP A 324 -7.38 17.71 -16.99
C ASP A 324 -6.69 18.83 -16.17
N PRO A 325 -7.44 19.82 -15.66
CA PRO A 325 -6.91 20.89 -14.81
C PRO A 325 -6.32 20.37 -13.49
N MET A 326 -6.70 19.18 -13.00
CA MET A 326 -6.16 18.59 -11.79
C MET A 326 -4.68 18.21 -11.99
N LYS A 327 -3.78 18.93 -11.33
CA LYS A 327 -2.33 18.75 -11.42
C LYS A 327 -1.68 18.32 -10.10
N ILE A 328 -2.34 18.55 -8.96
CA ILE A 328 -1.75 18.29 -7.65
C ILE A 328 -2.67 17.34 -6.87
N ALA A 329 -2.13 16.25 -6.38
CA ALA A 329 -2.82 15.33 -5.49
C ALA A 329 -2.19 15.35 -4.09
N ILE A 330 -2.99 15.56 -3.04
CA ILE A 330 -2.58 15.36 -1.65
C ILE A 330 -3.05 13.97 -1.23
N VAL A 331 -2.11 13.13 -0.79
CA VAL A 331 -2.40 11.73 -0.46
C VAL A 331 -1.94 11.36 0.95
N VAL A 332 -2.64 10.40 1.56
CA VAL A 332 -2.23 9.76 2.81
C VAL A 332 -2.30 8.25 2.58
N ASP A 333 -1.14 7.60 2.49
CA ASP A 333 -0.96 6.15 2.26
C ASP A 333 -1.64 5.58 1.01
N MET A 334 -2.50 6.34 0.33
CA MET A 334 -3.13 5.96 -0.94
C MET A 334 -2.27 6.41 -2.12
N TRP A 335 -2.35 5.70 -3.23
CA TRP A 335 -1.62 5.96 -4.48
C TRP A 335 -0.09 5.85 -4.42
N LEU A 336 0.47 5.47 -3.28
CA LEU A 336 1.93 5.29 -3.14
C LEU A 336 2.42 3.98 -3.76
N THR A 337 1.51 3.01 -3.88
CA THR A 337 1.78 1.71 -4.52
C THR A 337 0.60 1.32 -5.40
N GLY A 338 0.89 0.68 -6.54
CA GLY A 338 -0.15 0.20 -7.45
C GLY A 338 -0.90 1.27 -8.24
N PHE A 339 -0.54 2.55 -8.11
CA PHE A 339 -1.13 3.65 -8.85
C PHE A 339 -0.11 4.20 -9.84
N ASP A 340 -0.38 4.04 -11.12
CA ASP A 340 0.52 4.43 -12.20
C ASP A 340 0.07 5.73 -12.87
N VAL A 341 0.97 6.72 -12.85
CA VAL A 341 0.83 8.01 -13.53
C VAL A 341 2.17 8.37 -14.16
N PRO A 342 2.44 7.94 -15.40
CA PRO A 342 3.73 8.15 -16.06
C PRO A 342 4.17 9.60 -16.16
N SER A 343 3.22 10.53 -16.16
CA SER A 343 3.46 11.98 -16.22
C SER A 343 3.67 12.65 -14.86
N LEU A 344 3.67 11.91 -13.74
CA LEU A 344 3.98 12.45 -12.41
C LEU A 344 5.47 12.79 -12.32
N ALA A 345 5.77 14.08 -12.25
CA ALA A 345 7.13 14.59 -12.28
C ALA A 345 7.70 14.96 -10.90
N THR A 346 6.85 15.19 -9.92
CA THR A 346 7.28 15.72 -8.61
C THR A 346 6.52 15.08 -7.46
N MET A 347 7.26 14.69 -6.41
CA MET A 347 6.66 14.27 -5.15
C MET A 347 7.22 15.10 -4.00
N TYR A 348 6.35 15.70 -3.21
CA TYR A 348 6.67 16.36 -1.96
C TYR A 348 6.33 15.38 -0.81
N VAL A 349 7.35 14.87 -0.15
CA VAL A 349 7.16 13.88 0.91
C VAL A 349 7.27 14.57 2.26
N TYR A 350 6.15 14.70 2.95
CA TYR A 350 6.03 15.23 4.31
C TYR A 350 5.56 14.12 5.25
N LYS A 351 6.48 13.17 5.52
CA LYS A 351 6.16 11.97 6.30
C LYS A 351 7.34 11.55 7.17
#